data_489921d96bdfb060e1dc24b5e45140b4
#
_entry.id   489921d96bdfb060e1dc24b5e45140b4
#
_cell.length_a   1.000
_cell.length_b   1.000
_cell.length_c   1.000
_cell.angle_alpha   90.00
_cell.angle_beta   90.00
_cell.angle_gamma   90.00
#
_symmetry.space_group_name_H-M   'P 1'
#
loop_
_entity.id
_entity.type
_entity.pdbx_description
1 polymer ?
#
loop_
_entity_poly.entity_id
_entity_poly.type
_entity_poly.pdbx_seq_one_letter_code
_entity_poly.pdbx_strand_id
1 'polypeptide(L)'
;MGESSAQFAAAMRLLDNIVWHSLAGPQAKFSSGTATARRYARGFSPIIGFADAQNPDFDALIPFCDPDEHFYVGAWTGPMPANWRLHNETVGHQMVWNRELPADDPGLLPVPLDASHVPQMLELVQIRPPGPFAVRTRELGDYFGVFEGGRLVAMAGERMEAGPLREVSGVCTHPEFEGRGLARRLIAKLVRRQMERGQIPFLHVMRDNVHAREVYARMGFRLQQEVALRVVSRCGE
;
A
#
# COMPACT_ATOMS: atom_id res chain seq x y z
N MET A 1 12.50 -28.51 5.85
CA MET A 1 11.18 -27.92 6.23
C MET A 1 11.30 -26.85 7.32
N GLY A 2 12.26 -26.89 8.24
CA GLY A 2 12.38 -25.91 9.34
C GLY A 2 12.83 -24.49 8.94
N GLU A 3 13.79 -24.35 8.03
CA GLU A 3 14.33 -23.04 7.62
C GLU A 3 13.30 -22.18 6.87
N SER A 4 12.51 -22.77 5.98
CA SER A 4 11.46 -22.06 5.24
C SER A 4 10.36 -21.53 6.17
N SER A 5 10.00 -22.28 7.21
CA SER A 5 9.01 -21.85 8.21
C SER A 5 9.53 -20.71 9.10
N ALA A 6 10.80 -20.75 9.48
CA ALA A 6 11.42 -19.69 10.27
C ALA A 6 11.58 -18.38 9.46
N GLN A 7 11.95 -18.49 8.19
CA GLN A 7 12.04 -17.36 7.27
C GLN A 7 10.67 -16.71 7.05
N PHE A 8 9.63 -17.51 6.84
CA PHE A 8 8.27 -16.99 6.71
C PHE A 8 7.82 -16.27 7.99
N ALA A 9 8.04 -16.88 9.17
CA ALA A 9 7.69 -16.24 10.45
C ALA A 9 8.47 -14.93 10.68
N ALA A 10 9.74 -14.86 10.25
CA ALA A 10 10.53 -13.63 10.31
C ALA A 10 9.96 -12.55 9.37
N ALA A 11 9.53 -12.93 8.17
CA ALA A 11 8.88 -12.00 7.24
C ALA A 11 7.57 -11.44 7.82
N MET A 12 6.75 -12.29 8.45
CA MET A 12 5.48 -11.84 9.04
C MET A 12 5.68 -10.81 10.15
N ARG A 13 6.76 -10.87 10.92
CA ARG A 13 7.08 -9.84 11.94
C ARG A 13 7.35 -8.47 11.34
N LEU A 14 7.78 -8.37 10.08
CA LEU A 14 7.95 -7.08 9.42
C LEU A 14 6.62 -6.35 9.21
N LEU A 15 5.50 -7.07 9.18
CA LEU A 15 4.17 -6.47 9.08
C LEU A 15 3.79 -5.65 10.30
N ASP A 16 4.36 -5.94 11.48
CA ASP A 16 4.07 -5.19 12.71
C ASP A 16 4.45 -3.71 12.57
N ASN A 17 5.46 -3.41 11.72
CA ASN A 17 5.88 -2.04 11.42
C ASN A 17 6.32 -1.89 9.95
N ILE A 18 5.50 -2.38 9.04
CA ILE A 18 5.82 -2.46 7.60
C ILE A 18 6.20 -1.11 6.99
N VAL A 19 5.56 -0.03 7.43
CA VAL A 19 5.84 1.33 6.94
C VAL A 19 7.28 1.71 7.26
N TRP A 20 7.72 1.55 8.51
CA TRP A 20 9.10 1.84 8.90
C TRP A 20 10.10 0.98 8.14
N HIS A 21 9.86 -0.33 8.09
CA HIS A 21 10.75 -1.25 7.39
C HIS A 21 10.87 -0.94 5.89
N SER A 22 9.83 -0.40 5.27
CA SER A 22 9.89 0.10 3.89
C SER A 22 10.72 1.38 3.81
N LEU A 23 10.38 2.40 4.61
CA LEU A 23 10.95 3.75 4.54
C LEU A 23 12.41 3.82 5.01
N ALA A 24 12.80 2.98 5.95
CA ALA A 24 14.18 2.90 6.44
C ALA A 24 15.03 1.84 5.71
N GLY A 25 14.40 0.99 4.92
CA GLY A 25 15.01 -0.13 4.20
C GLY A 25 15.02 0.07 2.68
N PRO A 26 14.41 -0.85 1.90
CA PRO A 26 14.51 -0.85 0.43
C PRO A 26 14.06 0.44 -0.24
N GLN A 27 13.12 1.16 0.38
CA GLN A 27 12.54 2.38 -0.17
C GLN A 27 13.10 3.66 0.48
N ALA A 28 14.22 3.58 1.20
CA ALA A 28 14.86 4.74 1.85
C ALA A 28 15.16 5.89 0.88
N LYS A 29 15.49 5.58 -0.38
CA LYS A 29 15.71 6.58 -1.44
C LYS A 29 14.47 7.39 -1.82
N PHE A 30 13.28 6.89 -1.50
CA PHE A 30 12.00 7.56 -1.73
C PHE A 30 11.44 8.21 -0.46
N SER A 31 12.23 8.26 0.61
CA SER A 31 11.80 8.78 1.90
C SER A 31 12.58 10.03 2.32
N SER A 32 12.00 10.79 3.24
CA SER A 32 12.61 11.89 3.96
C SER A 32 12.36 11.71 5.45
N GLY A 33 13.24 12.22 6.30
CA GLY A 33 13.08 12.10 7.76
C GLY A 33 14.41 11.92 8.48
N THR A 34 14.34 11.30 9.64
CA THR A 34 15.45 11.08 10.58
C THR A 34 15.72 9.58 10.78
N ALA A 35 16.55 9.27 11.79
CA ALA A 35 16.78 7.88 12.21
C ALA A 35 15.60 7.27 12.99
N THR A 36 14.66 8.09 13.48
CA THR A 36 13.53 7.67 14.32
C THR A 36 12.18 7.80 13.62
N ALA A 37 12.06 8.70 12.63
CA ALA A 37 10.81 8.99 11.96
C ALA A 37 11.02 9.32 10.48
N ARG A 38 10.21 8.76 9.60
CA ARG A 38 10.30 8.95 8.15
C ARG A 38 8.93 9.11 7.51
N ARG A 39 8.90 9.81 6.39
CA ARG A 39 7.75 9.87 5.47
C ARG A 39 8.20 9.49 4.06
N TYR A 40 7.29 9.04 3.21
CA TYR A 40 7.58 9.12 1.78
C TYR A 40 7.79 10.57 1.38
N ALA A 41 8.75 10.81 0.50
CA ALA A 41 9.03 12.14 -0.03
C ALA A 41 7.80 12.74 -0.74
N ARG A 42 7.80 14.06 -0.93
CA ARG A 42 6.68 14.76 -1.58
C ARG A 42 6.37 14.17 -2.96
N GLY A 43 5.08 14.08 -3.25
CA GLY A 43 4.56 13.49 -4.49
C GLY A 43 4.34 11.98 -4.45
N PHE A 44 4.84 11.28 -3.44
CA PHE A 44 4.45 9.89 -3.15
C PHE A 44 3.22 9.82 -2.24
N SER A 45 2.72 8.61 -2.01
CA SER A 45 1.67 8.36 -1.02
C SER A 45 2.03 9.02 0.32
N PRO A 46 1.18 9.85 0.92
CA PRO A 46 1.48 10.57 2.15
C PRO A 46 1.40 9.65 3.37
N ILE A 47 2.41 8.82 3.55
CA ILE A 47 2.49 7.83 4.63
C ILE A 47 3.72 8.13 5.46
N ILE A 48 3.56 8.08 6.78
CA ILE A 48 4.62 8.26 7.78
C ILE A 48 4.81 6.99 8.59
N GLY A 49 6.06 6.75 9.01
CA GLY A 49 6.45 5.61 9.83
C GLY A 49 7.51 5.97 10.86
N PHE A 50 7.54 5.23 11.95
CA PHE A 50 8.39 5.46 13.11
C PHE A 50 9.19 4.20 13.44
N ALA A 51 10.44 4.36 13.90
CA ALA A 51 11.28 3.25 14.31
C ALA A 51 10.65 2.48 15.48
N ASP A 52 10.08 3.21 16.45
CA ASP A 52 9.23 2.66 17.50
C ASP A 52 7.78 3.08 17.23
N ALA A 53 6.98 2.14 16.74
CA ALA A 53 5.58 2.39 16.44
C ALA A 53 4.73 2.61 17.70
N GLN A 54 5.19 2.19 18.88
CA GLN A 54 4.46 2.39 20.13
C GLN A 54 4.75 3.75 20.76
N ASN A 55 5.95 4.31 20.52
CA ASN A 55 6.38 5.62 20.98
C ASN A 55 6.86 6.46 19.79
N PRO A 56 5.94 6.89 18.89
CA PRO A 56 6.28 7.58 17.66
C PRO A 56 6.88 8.97 17.92
N ASP A 57 8.02 9.25 17.31
CA ASP A 57 8.71 10.53 17.37
C ASP A 57 8.14 11.51 16.33
N PHE A 58 6.97 12.06 16.61
CA PHE A 58 6.31 13.02 15.71
C PHE A 58 7.08 14.33 15.57
N ASP A 59 7.82 14.75 16.59
CA ASP A 59 8.58 15.99 16.55
C ASP A 59 9.73 15.92 15.54
N ALA A 60 10.32 14.74 15.36
CA ALA A 60 11.35 14.51 14.34
C ALA A 60 10.82 14.67 12.91
N LEU A 61 9.50 14.65 12.67
CA LEU A 61 8.89 14.87 11.36
C LEU A 61 8.55 16.32 11.07
N ILE A 62 8.51 17.21 12.07
CA ILE A 62 8.11 18.62 11.90
C ILE A 62 8.84 19.31 10.74
N PRO A 63 10.19 19.16 10.56
CA PRO A 63 10.89 19.81 9.45
C PRO A 63 10.54 19.27 8.06
N PHE A 64 9.88 18.12 7.99
CA PHE A 64 9.59 17.41 6.73
C PHE A 64 8.11 17.46 6.33
N CYS A 65 7.25 18.01 7.19
CA CYS A 65 5.80 18.04 6.99
C CYS A 65 5.31 19.49 6.92
N ASP A 66 4.51 19.81 5.91
CA ASP A 66 3.81 21.09 5.87
C ASP A 66 2.66 21.11 6.88
N PRO A 67 2.29 22.28 7.40
CA PRO A 67 1.05 22.45 8.14
C PRO A 67 -0.15 21.93 7.32
N ASP A 68 -1.08 21.25 8.00
CA ASP A 68 -2.32 20.72 7.41
C ASP A 68 -2.14 19.69 6.28
N GLU A 69 -0.91 19.28 5.96
CA GLU A 69 -0.67 18.12 5.09
C GLU A 69 -1.14 16.84 5.81
N HIS A 70 -2.04 16.08 5.17
CA HIS A 70 -2.61 14.88 5.75
C HIS A 70 -1.71 13.68 5.54
N PHE A 71 -1.44 12.92 6.59
CA PHE A 71 -0.63 11.70 6.56
C PHE A 71 -1.39 10.50 7.10
N TYR A 72 -1.11 9.36 6.49
CA TYR A 72 -1.53 8.06 7.00
C TYR A 72 -0.44 7.50 7.91
N VAL A 73 -0.81 7.08 9.13
CA VAL A 73 0.05 6.38 10.08
C VAL A 73 -0.63 5.09 10.53
N GLY A 74 0.14 4.01 10.57
CA GLY A 74 -0.32 2.70 11.01
C GLY A 74 0.30 2.26 12.33
N ALA A 75 -0.28 1.21 12.94
CA ALA A 75 0.25 0.47 14.08
C ALA A 75 0.41 1.29 15.38
N TRP A 76 -0.27 2.42 15.53
CA TRP A 76 -0.20 3.26 16.71
C TRP A 76 -1.58 3.75 17.16
N THR A 77 -1.87 3.69 18.46
CA THR A 77 -3.14 4.06 19.08
C THR A 77 -2.97 4.99 20.29
N GLY A 78 -1.75 5.47 20.55
CA GLY A 78 -1.45 6.37 21.66
C GLY A 78 -2.11 7.75 21.53
N PRO A 79 -1.97 8.61 22.54
CA PRO A 79 -2.52 9.97 22.53
C PRO A 79 -1.83 10.82 21.47
N MET A 80 -2.60 11.72 20.82
CA MET A 80 -2.05 12.67 19.85
C MET A 80 -1.10 13.66 20.54
N PRO A 81 0.08 13.93 19.97
CA PRO A 81 0.95 15.03 20.40
C PRO A 81 0.27 16.39 20.19
N ALA A 82 0.61 17.38 21.02
CA ALA A 82 -0.04 18.69 21.01
C ALA A 82 0.01 19.42 19.65
N ASN A 83 1.11 19.22 18.88
CA ASN A 83 1.34 19.85 17.57
C ASN A 83 0.74 19.06 16.39
N TRP A 84 -0.05 18.01 16.68
CA TRP A 84 -0.65 17.15 15.67
C TRP A 84 -2.15 16.99 15.91
N ARG A 85 -2.90 16.86 14.82
CA ARG A 85 -4.36 16.68 14.84
C ARG A 85 -4.72 15.33 14.25
N LEU A 86 -5.61 14.62 14.93
CA LEU A 86 -6.26 13.42 14.41
C LEU A 86 -7.49 13.83 13.58
N HIS A 87 -7.56 13.36 12.34
CA HIS A 87 -8.71 13.57 11.44
C HIS A 87 -9.60 12.34 11.35
N ASN A 88 -8.99 11.16 11.35
CA ASN A 88 -9.73 9.92 11.26
C ASN A 88 -8.95 8.78 11.93
N GLU A 89 -9.68 7.83 12.48
CA GLU A 89 -9.15 6.59 13.01
C GLU A 89 -10.03 5.43 12.54
N THR A 90 -9.39 4.36 12.07
CA THR A 90 -10.06 3.19 11.55
C THR A 90 -9.18 1.96 11.73
N VAL A 91 -9.67 0.80 11.32
CA VAL A 91 -8.91 -0.45 11.34
C VAL A 91 -8.73 -0.97 9.92
N GLY A 92 -7.49 -1.28 9.57
CA GLY A 92 -7.14 -2.01 8.36
C GLY A 92 -6.85 -3.48 8.66
N HIS A 93 -7.08 -4.32 7.68
CA HIS A 93 -6.62 -5.70 7.65
C HIS A 93 -5.36 -5.76 6.81
N GLN A 94 -4.32 -6.36 7.35
CA GLN A 94 -3.18 -6.84 6.57
C GLN A 94 -3.47 -8.28 6.18
N MET A 95 -3.54 -8.52 4.88
CA MET A 95 -3.80 -9.85 4.34
C MET A 95 -2.61 -10.31 3.51
N VAL A 96 -2.21 -11.57 3.66
CA VAL A 96 -1.05 -12.17 3.00
C VAL A 96 -1.51 -13.27 2.07
N TRP A 97 -0.88 -13.36 0.90
CA TRP A 97 -1.14 -14.45 -0.04
C TRP A 97 -0.71 -15.79 0.54
N ASN A 98 -1.62 -16.76 0.51
CA ASN A 98 -1.41 -18.09 1.08
C ASN A 98 -1.92 -19.20 0.15
N ARG A 99 -1.53 -19.10 -1.12
CA ARG A 99 -1.80 -20.13 -2.14
C ARG A 99 -0.58 -20.30 -3.03
N GLU A 100 -0.65 -21.30 -3.87
CA GLU A 100 0.31 -21.51 -4.93
C GLU A 100 0.31 -20.36 -5.94
N LEU A 101 1.29 -20.38 -6.82
CA LEU A 101 1.44 -19.39 -7.89
C LEU A 101 0.15 -19.32 -8.72
N PRO A 102 -0.49 -18.15 -8.88
CA PRO A 102 -1.65 -18.03 -9.76
C PRO A 102 -1.32 -18.46 -11.18
N ALA A 103 -2.28 -19.10 -11.85
CA ALA A 103 -2.15 -19.39 -13.28
C ALA A 103 -1.97 -18.09 -14.09
N ASP A 104 -1.26 -18.19 -15.20
CA ASP A 104 -1.22 -17.10 -16.15
C ASP A 104 -2.61 -16.91 -16.81
N ASP A 105 -2.92 -15.67 -17.14
CA ASP A 105 -4.19 -15.30 -17.80
C ASP A 105 -3.90 -14.70 -19.18
N PRO A 106 -3.82 -15.52 -20.22
CA PRO A 106 -3.51 -15.05 -21.58
C PRO A 106 -4.63 -14.16 -22.16
N GLY A 107 -5.83 -14.21 -21.60
CA GLY A 107 -6.94 -13.34 -22.00
C GLY A 107 -6.88 -11.93 -21.42
N LEU A 108 -5.97 -11.66 -20.48
CA LEU A 108 -5.70 -10.30 -19.99
C LEU A 108 -4.44 -9.75 -20.66
N LEU A 109 -4.59 -8.64 -21.37
CA LEU A 109 -3.48 -7.92 -21.99
C LEU A 109 -3.26 -6.58 -21.26
N PRO A 110 -2.73 -6.59 -20.05
CA PRO A 110 -2.55 -5.38 -19.29
C PRO A 110 -1.32 -4.61 -19.75
N VAL A 111 -1.49 -3.32 -19.87
CA VAL A 111 -0.41 -2.39 -20.23
C VAL A 111 0.43 -2.07 -18.99
N PRO A 112 1.75 -2.20 -19.01
CA PRO A 112 2.61 -1.63 -17.98
C PRO A 112 2.44 -0.10 -17.95
N LEU A 113 2.13 0.44 -16.77
CA LEU A 113 1.91 1.88 -16.62
C LEU A 113 3.23 2.60 -16.32
N ASP A 114 3.55 3.61 -17.12
CA ASP A 114 4.73 4.46 -16.98
C ASP A 114 4.36 5.92 -16.66
N ALA A 115 5.33 6.83 -16.74
CA ALA A 115 5.12 8.24 -16.43
C ALA A 115 4.08 8.92 -17.34
N SER A 116 3.92 8.48 -18.58
CA SER A 116 2.95 9.05 -19.53
C SER A 116 1.50 8.75 -19.13
N HIS A 117 1.27 7.69 -18.36
CA HIS A 117 -0.05 7.25 -17.91
C HIS A 117 -0.50 7.93 -16.60
N VAL A 118 0.40 8.65 -15.90
CA VAL A 118 0.10 9.26 -14.58
C VAL A 118 -1.15 10.15 -14.61
N PRO A 119 -1.41 11.00 -15.62
CA PRO A 119 -2.65 11.77 -15.65
C PRO A 119 -3.92 10.91 -15.59
N GLN A 120 -3.99 9.84 -16.38
CA GLN A 120 -5.15 8.91 -16.37
C GLN A 120 -5.22 8.09 -15.08
N MET A 121 -4.06 7.74 -14.47
CA MET A 121 -4.04 7.08 -13.16
C MET A 121 -4.65 7.98 -12.07
N LEU A 122 -4.28 9.26 -12.04
CA LEU A 122 -4.82 10.22 -11.08
C LEU A 122 -6.32 10.48 -11.31
N GLU A 123 -6.77 10.57 -12.57
CA GLU A 123 -8.19 10.65 -12.90
C GLU A 123 -8.96 9.45 -12.35
N LEU A 124 -8.48 8.23 -12.59
CA LEU A 124 -9.11 7.00 -12.09
C LEU A 124 -9.14 6.95 -10.56
N VAL A 125 -8.06 7.39 -9.90
CA VAL A 125 -7.98 7.50 -8.43
C VAL A 125 -8.98 8.50 -7.87
N GLN A 126 -9.25 9.61 -8.55
CA GLN A 126 -10.27 10.59 -8.13
C GLN A 126 -11.68 10.00 -8.22
N ILE A 127 -11.95 9.20 -9.25
CA ILE A 127 -13.26 8.53 -9.44
C ILE A 127 -13.45 7.39 -8.43
N ARG A 128 -12.38 6.63 -8.16
CA ARG A 128 -12.41 5.44 -7.30
C ARG A 128 -11.17 5.37 -6.41
N PRO A 129 -11.16 6.10 -5.29
CA PRO A 129 -9.98 6.19 -4.43
C PRO A 129 -9.56 4.82 -3.86
N PRO A 130 -8.33 4.34 -4.17
CA PRO A 130 -7.81 3.06 -3.66
C PRO A 130 -7.08 3.20 -2.32
N GLY A 131 -7.16 4.34 -1.66
CA GLY A 131 -6.34 4.77 -0.54
C GLY A 131 -5.29 5.81 -0.95
N PRO A 132 -4.25 6.04 -0.13
CA PRO A 132 -3.27 7.10 -0.40
C PRO A 132 -2.50 6.84 -1.71
N PHE A 133 -2.67 7.77 -2.66
CA PHE A 133 -2.03 7.74 -3.97
C PHE A 133 -1.70 9.17 -4.43
N ALA A 134 -0.54 9.37 -5.03
CA ALA A 134 -0.08 10.67 -5.52
C ALA A 134 0.74 10.50 -6.82
N VAL A 135 1.14 11.61 -7.42
CA VAL A 135 1.73 11.68 -8.77
C VAL A 135 2.98 10.78 -8.96
N ARG A 136 3.74 10.54 -7.88
CA ARG A 136 4.95 9.70 -7.91
C ARG A 136 4.75 8.30 -7.33
N THR A 137 3.55 7.97 -6.81
CA THR A 137 3.31 6.66 -6.17
C THR A 137 3.65 5.49 -7.08
N ARG A 138 3.45 5.65 -8.40
CA ARG A 138 3.83 4.66 -9.42
C ARG A 138 5.32 4.28 -9.38
N GLU A 139 6.21 5.18 -8.95
CA GLU A 139 7.66 4.91 -8.90
C GLU A 139 8.05 3.89 -7.80
N LEU A 140 7.12 3.56 -6.89
CA LEU A 140 7.36 2.61 -5.80
C LEU A 140 7.37 1.15 -6.27
N GLY A 141 6.86 0.84 -7.47
CA GLY A 141 6.86 -0.51 -8.01
C GLY A 141 6.18 -0.63 -9.36
N ASP A 142 5.92 -1.86 -9.77
CA ASP A 142 5.23 -2.13 -11.02
C ASP A 142 3.76 -1.77 -10.93
N TYR A 143 3.23 -1.15 -11.99
CA TYR A 143 1.81 -0.85 -12.16
C TYR A 143 1.33 -1.38 -13.49
N PHE A 144 0.14 -1.96 -13.51
CA PHE A 144 -0.51 -2.45 -14.72
C PHE A 144 -1.92 -1.88 -14.82
N GLY A 145 -2.32 -1.58 -16.06
CA GLY A 145 -3.65 -1.05 -16.36
C GLY A 145 -4.34 -1.78 -17.50
N VAL A 146 -5.65 -1.69 -17.53
CA VAL A 146 -6.50 -2.10 -18.65
C VAL A 146 -7.09 -0.85 -19.26
N PHE A 147 -7.04 -0.77 -20.59
CA PHE A 147 -7.58 0.34 -21.38
C PHE A 147 -8.76 -0.12 -22.23
N GLU A 148 -9.77 0.73 -22.31
CA GLU A 148 -10.93 0.58 -23.20
C GLU A 148 -11.13 1.91 -23.92
N GLY A 149 -11.10 1.87 -25.26
CA GLY A 149 -11.25 3.08 -26.07
C GLY A 149 -10.21 4.18 -25.77
N GLY A 150 -8.98 3.81 -25.37
CA GLY A 150 -7.91 4.74 -25.01
C GLY A 150 -7.99 5.28 -23.58
N ARG A 151 -8.99 4.90 -22.78
CA ARG A 151 -9.19 5.30 -21.40
C ARG A 151 -8.70 4.21 -20.44
N LEU A 152 -7.96 4.59 -19.40
CA LEU A 152 -7.58 3.69 -18.32
C LEU A 152 -8.83 3.36 -17.46
N VAL A 153 -9.27 2.11 -17.50
CA VAL A 153 -10.51 1.68 -16.81
C VAL A 153 -10.28 0.83 -15.58
N ALA A 154 -9.12 0.24 -15.45
CA ALA A 154 -8.71 -0.48 -14.22
C ALA A 154 -7.20 -0.43 -14.08
N MET A 155 -6.72 -0.37 -12.85
CA MET A 155 -5.30 -0.51 -12.55
C MET A 155 -5.09 -1.26 -11.24
N ALA A 156 -3.89 -1.79 -11.08
CA ALA A 156 -3.32 -2.29 -9.83
C ALA A 156 -1.80 -2.16 -9.89
N GLY A 157 -1.15 -2.04 -8.74
CA GLY A 157 0.30 -1.91 -8.69
C GLY A 157 0.88 -2.28 -7.34
N GLU A 158 2.11 -1.87 -7.13
CA GLU A 158 2.90 -2.17 -5.95
C GLU A 158 3.22 -0.88 -5.19
N ARG A 159 3.30 -0.96 -3.85
CA ARG A 159 3.65 0.19 -3.02
C ARG A 159 4.77 -0.13 -2.04
N MET A 160 4.50 -0.75 -0.91
CA MET A 160 5.49 -1.02 0.14
C MET A 160 6.33 -2.26 -0.17
N GLU A 161 7.58 -2.22 0.30
CA GLU A 161 8.53 -3.33 0.23
C GLU A 161 9.32 -3.41 1.53
N ALA A 162 9.38 -4.59 2.16
CA ALA A 162 10.24 -4.83 3.31
C ALA A 162 10.66 -6.30 3.38
N GLY A 163 11.97 -6.57 3.36
CA GLY A 163 12.47 -7.94 3.22
C GLY A 163 11.85 -8.63 2.00
N PRO A 164 11.25 -9.82 2.16
CA PRO A 164 10.57 -10.49 1.06
C PRO A 164 9.14 -9.98 0.81
N LEU A 165 8.58 -9.14 1.67
CA LEU A 165 7.20 -8.65 1.54
C LEU A 165 7.07 -7.61 0.43
N ARG A 166 6.02 -7.77 -0.40
CA ARG A 166 5.68 -6.81 -1.46
C ARG A 166 4.18 -6.52 -1.45
N GLU A 167 3.82 -5.25 -1.34
CA GLU A 167 2.41 -4.85 -1.25
C GLU A 167 1.75 -4.74 -2.61
N VAL A 168 0.60 -5.39 -2.78
CA VAL A 168 -0.36 -5.09 -3.84
C VAL A 168 -1.21 -3.91 -3.41
N SER A 169 -1.21 -2.83 -4.19
CA SER A 169 -1.84 -1.56 -3.87
C SER A 169 -2.38 -0.86 -5.11
N GLY A 170 -3.01 0.32 -4.93
CA GLY A 170 -3.51 1.12 -6.04
C GLY A 170 -4.58 0.41 -6.88
N VAL A 171 -5.29 -0.54 -6.28
CA VAL A 171 -6.31 -1.33 -6.97
C VAL A 171 -7.57 -0.51 -7.13
N CYS A 172 -7.90 -0.14 -8.34
CA CYS A 172 -9.17 0.52 -8.64
C CYS A 172 -9.69 0.15 -10.03
N THR A 173 -11.01 0.22 -10.17
CA THR A 173 -11.73 -0.03 -11.43
C THR A 173 -12.79 1.04 -11.59
N HIS A 174 -12.86 1.65 -12.77
CA HIS A 174 -13.87 2.62 -13.10
C HIS A 174 -15.29 2.02 -12.93
N PRO A 175 -16.27 2.73 -12.33
CA PRO A 175 -17.58 2.18 -12.02
C PRO A 175 -18.30 1.50 -13.21
N GLU A 176 -18.21 2.08 -14.41
CA GLU A 176 -18.81 1.51 -15.62
C GLU A 176 -18.20 0.16 -16.05
N PHE A 177 -17.06 -0.21 -15.50
CA PHE A 177 -16.31 -1.43 -15.84
C PHE A 177 -16.22 -2.42 -14.67
N GLU A 178 -16.90 -2.13 -13.57
CA GLU A 178 -17.03 -3.06 -12.43
C GLU A 178 -17.77 -4.34 -12.85
N GLY A 179 -17.62 -5.39 -12.06
CA GLY A 179 -18.25 -6.69 -12.33
C GLY A 179 -17.57 -7.53 -13.43
N ARG A 180 -16.66 -6.97 -14.22
CA ARG A 180 -15.92 -7.69 -15.28
C ARG A 180 -14.69 -8.46 -14.79
N GLY A 181 -14.40 -8.41 -13.49
CA GLY A 181 -13.28 -9.11 -12.87
C GLY A 181 -11.90 -8.50 -13.15
N LEU A 182 -11.81 -7.28 -13.70
CA LEU A 182 -10.54 -6.65 -14.11
C LEU A 182 -9.57 -6.49 -12.93
N ALA A 183 -10.03 -5.97 -11.78
CA ALA A 183 -9.20 -5.84 -10.59
C ALA A 183 -8.62 -7.18 -10.14
N ARG A 184 -9.44 -8.23 -10.06
CA ARG A 184 -9.01 -9.58 -9.67
C ARG A 184 -7.92 -10.13 -10.61
N ARG A 185 -8.06 -9.93 -11.91
CA ARG A 185 -7.11 -10.39 -12.92
C ARG A 185 -5.78 -9.64 -12.82
N LEU A 186 -5.82 -8.31 -12.62
CA LEU A 186 -4.62 -7.48 -12.40
C LEU A 186 -3.89 -7.87 -11.11
N ILE A 187 -4.62 -8.11 -10.02
CA ILE A 187 -4.05 -8.58 -8.75
C ILE A 187 -3.38 -9.94 -8.94
N ALA A 188 -4.03 -10.90 -9.62
CA ALA A 188 -3.44 -12.21 -9.89
C ALA A 188 -2.13 -12.10 -10.67
N LYS A 189 -2.06 -11.19 -11.66
CA LYS A 189 -0.83 -10.90 -12.40
C LYS A 189 0.28 -10.35 -11.51
N LEU A 190 -0.04 -9.40 -10.63
CA LEU A 190 0.94 -8.84 -9.68
C LEU A 190 1.43 -9.90 -8.70
N VAL A 191 0.51 -10.65 -8.09
CA VAL A 191 0.84 -11.76 -7.17
C VAL A 191 1.76 -12.77 -7.84
N ARG A 192 1.42 -13.22 -9.07
CA ARG A 192 2.26 -14.12 -9.84
C ARG A 192 3.66 -13.55 -10.02
N ARG A 193 3.76 -12.30 -10.47
CA ARG A 193 5.04 -11.62 -10.72
C ARG A 193 5.88 -11.44 -9.45
N GLN A 194 5.25 -11.13 -8.32
CA GLN A 194 5.93 -11.03 -7.02
C GLN A 194 6.46 -12.39 -6.58
N MET A 195 5.66 -13.45 -6.66
CA MET A 195 6.07 -14.81 -6.32
C MET A 195 7.20 -15.34 -7.22
N GLU A 196 7.17 -15.04 -8.51
CA GLU A 196 8.25 -15.38 -9.45
C GLU A 196 9.59 -14.70 -9.10
N ARG A 197 9.53 -13.56 -8.39
CA ARG A 197 10.70 -12.86 -7.82
C ARG A 197 11.08 -13.38 -6.42
N GLY A 198 10.41 -14.42 -5.90
CA GLY A 198 10.60 -14.92 -4.54
C GLY A 198 10.03 -14.03 -3.45
N GLN A 199 9.14 -13.11 -3.80
CA GLN A 199 8.50 -12.20 -2.85
C GLN A 199 7.22 -12.81 -2.30
N ILE A 200 6.79 -12.30 -1.13
CA ILE A 200 5.55 -12.67 -0.45
C ILE A 200 4.53 -11.55 -0.66
N PRO A 201 3.48 -11.77 -1.47
CA PRO A 201 2.46 -10.75 -1.69
C PRO A 201 1.63 -10.50 -0.45
N PHE A 202 1.39 -9.24 -0.13
CA PHE A 202 0.45 -8.83 0.90
C PHE A 202 -0.35 -7.60 0.44
N LEU A 203 -1.40 -7.24 1.16
CA LEU A 203 -2.18 -6.04 0.91
C LEU A 203 -2.78 -5.49 2.20
N HIS A 204 -3.16 -4.21 2.14
CA HIS A 204 -4.02 -3.58 3.14
C HIS A 204 -5.43 -3.40 2.57
N VAL A 205 -6.42 -3.63 3.41
CA VAL A 205 -7.83 -3.34 3.09
C VAL A 205 -8.54 -2.86 4.36
N MET A 206 -9.41 -1.88 4.22
CA MET A 206 -10.17 -1.38 5.37
C MET A 206 -11.10 -2.47 5.90
N ARG A 207 -11.22 -2.58 7.22
CA ARG A 207 -12.05 -3.60 7.89
C ARG A 207 -13.52 -3.51 7.47
N ASP A 208 -14.02 -2.31 7.23
CA ASP A 208 -15.39 -2.04 6.81
C ASP A 208 -15.64 -2.27 5.31
N ASN A 209 -14.58 -2.38 4.49
CA ASN A 209 -14.71 -2.75 3.08
C ASN A 209 -14.92 -4.27 2.92
N VAL A 210 -16.09 -4.74 3.37
CA VAL A 210 -16.45 -6.16 3.39
C VAL A 210 -16.35 -6.78 2.00
N HIS A 211 -16.83 -6.07 0.97
CA HIS A 211 -16.79 -6.56 -0.40
C HIS A 211 -15.35 -6.87 -0.88
N ALA A 212 -14.42 -5.93 -0.71
CA ALA A 212 -13.04 -6.14 -1.13
C ALA A 212 -12.37 -7.27 -0.32
N ARG A 213 -12.61 -7.33 0.99
CA ARG A 213 -12.09 -8.40 1.86
C ARG A 213 -12.53 -9.78 1.39
N GLU A 214 -13.81 -9.95 1.03
CA GLU A 214 -14.33 -11.20 0.50
C GLU A 214 -13.71 -11.56 -0.85
N VAL A 215 -13.52 -10.57 -1.75
CA VAL A 215 -12.83 -10.78 -3.02
C VAL A 215 -11.41 -11.28 -2.77
N TYR A 216 -10.64 -10.62 -1.91
CA TYR A 216 -9.27 -11.01 -1.60
C TYR A 216 -9.19 -12.38 -0.93
N ALA A 217 -10.12 -12.68 0.00
CA ALA A 217 -10.18 -14.00 0.65
C ALA A 217 -10.47 -15.13 -0.36
N ARG A 218 -11.41 -14.93 -1.29
CA ARG A 218 -11.70 -15.89 -2.37
C ARG A 218 -10.51 -16.08 -3.32
N MET A 219 -9.72 -15.02 -3.57
CA MET A 219 -8.51 -15.11 -4.38
C MET A 219 -7.41 -15.94 -3.70
N GLY A 220 -7.33 -15.89 -2.36
CA GLY A 220 -6.32 -16.65 -1.61
C GLY A 220 -5.53 -15.86 -0.59
N PHE A 221 -5.82 -14.58 -0.42
CA PHE A 221 -5.30 -13.81 0.70
C PHE A 221 -5.93 -14.26 2.01
N ARG A 222 -5.13 -14.31 3.08
CA ARG A 222 -5.58 -14.62 4.44
C ARG A 222 -5.29 -13.44 5.36
N LEU A 223 -6.22 -13.16 6.26
CA LEU A 223 -6.00 -12.18 7.31
C LEU A 223 -4.80 -12.62 8.15
N GLN A 224 -3.77 -11.77 8.21
CA GLN A 224 -2.61 -11.94 9.06
C GLN A 224 -2.83 -11.22 10.39
N GLN A 225 -3.24 -9.97 10.34
CA GLN A 225 -3.53 -9.15 11.52
C GLN A 225 -4.40 -7.93 11.20
N GLU A 226 -4.98 -7.35 12.24
CA GLU A 226 -5.60 -6.03 12.20
C GLU A 226 -4.56 -4.97 12.58
N VAL A 227 -4.65 -3.80 11.97
CA VAL A 227 -3.78 -2.67 12.25
C VAL A 227 -4.60 -1.40 12.39
N ALA A 228 -4.34 -0.62 13.45
CA ALA A 228 -4.91 0.72 13.55
C ALA A 228 -4.36 1.59 12.41
N LEU A 229 -5.24 2.34 11.76
CA LEU A 229 -4.89 3.31 10.71
C LEU A 229 -5.46 4.66 11.11
N ARG A 230 -4.61 5.67 11.17
CA ARG A 230 -4.98 7.04 11.50
C ARG A 230 -4.63 7.99 10.36
N VAL A 231 -5.45 9.01 10.17
CA VAL A 231 -5.12 10.16 9.33
C VAL A 231 -4.84 11.33 10.26
N VAL A 232 -3.65 11.89 10.13
CA VAL A 232 -3.15 12.97 11.00
C VAL A 232 -2.60 14.11 10.18
N SER A 233 -2.58 15.32 10.73
CA SER A 233 -1.82 16.44 10.18
C SER A 233 -1.04 17.17 11.26
N ARG A 234 0.06 17.83 10.88
CA ARG A 234 0.72 18.79 11.73
C ARG A 234 -0.18 20.04 11.85
N CYS A 235 -0.35 20.56 13.06
CA CYS A 235 -1.01 21.86 13.25
C CYS A 235 -0.13 22.99 12.70
N GLY A 236 -0.74 24.02 12.09
CA GLY A 236 -0.09 25.30 11.85
C GLY A 236 0.28 25.99 13.15
N GLU A 237 1.24 26.89 13.09
CA GLU A 237 1.57 27.80 14.21
C GLU A 237 0.43 28.77 14.44
#